data_4181e1df757d19532789702902ac51f5
#
_entry.id   4181e1df757d19532789702902ac51f5
#
_cell.length_a   1.000
_cell.length_b   1.000
_cell.length_c   1.000
_cell.angle_alpha   90.00
_cell.angle_beta   90.00
_cell.angle_gamma   90.00
#
_symmetry.space_group_name_H-M   'P 1'
#
loop_
_entity.id
_entity.type
_entity.pdbx_description
1 polymer ?
#
loop_
_entity_poly.entity_id
_entity_poly.type
_entity_poly.pdbx_seq_one_letter_code
_entity_poly.pdbx_strand_id
1 'polypeptide(L)'
;MKLSQSSYSLIESSLKKAINKLLQVKEQPIISDIYLQVTAAGEFVVYDDNDQEFARATITEWVDCQEDVLIKESQELLTKLLNKQNESGAFNQLPLLKPYSFVLVDEEKETIADLLLMDDDTMLLSEG
;
A
#
# COMPACT_ATOMS: atom_id res chain seq x y z
N MET A 1 -17.35 5.10 9.85
CA MET A 1 -16.21 4.80 10.72
C MET A 1 -15.14 5.86 10.57
N LYS A 2 -14.53 6.24 11.66
CA LYS A 2 -13.52 7.30 11.64
C LYS A 2 -12.31 6.82 12.41
N LEU A 3 -11.13 6.89 11.78
CA LEU A 3 -9.90 6.46 12.43
C LEU A 3 -9.43 7.47 13.46
N SER A 4 -8.92 6.95 14.58
CA SER A 4 -8.23 7.79 15.55
C SER A 4 -6.90 8.25 14.97
N GLN A 5 -6.32 9.29 15.56
CA GLN A 5 -5.00 9.77 15.15
C GLN A 5 -3.94 8.68 15.32
N SER A 6 -4.06 7.87 16.38
CA SER A 6 -3.12 6.78 16.61
C SER A 6 -3.16 5.74 15.51
N SER A 7 -4.36 5.34 15.08
CA SER A 7 -4.52 4.35 14.03
C SER A 7 -4.05 4.90 12.69
N TYR A 8 -4.36 6.14 12.38
CA TYR A 8 -3.88 6.80 11.17
C TYR A 8 -2.35 6.78 11.14
N SER A 9 -1.72 7.19 12.25
CA SER A 9 -0.26 7.21 12.35
C SER A 9 0.34 5.81 12.23
N LEU A 10 -0.35 4.81 12.75
CA LEU A 10 0.12 3.42 12.68
C LEU A 10 0.13 2.93 11.23
N ILE A 11 -0.91 3.23 10.48
CA ILE A 11 -0.97 2.87 9.06
C ILE A 11 0.12 3.58 8.29
N GLU A 12 0.28 4.87 8.52
CA GLU A 12 1.33 5.67 7.86
C GLU A 12 2.72 5.14 8.18
N SER A 13 2.98 4.83 9.45
CA SER A 13 4.26 4.26 9.89
C SER A 13 4.52 2.91 9.24
N SER A 14 3.48 2.09 9.11
CA SER A 14 3.60 0.77 8.48
C SER A 14 3.97 0.89 7.01
N LEU A 15 3.37 1.85 6.31
CA LEU A 15 3.73 2.12 4.91
C LEU A 15 5.18 2.57 4.79
N LYS A 16 5.62 3.48 5.67
CA LYS A 16 7.01 3.94 5.67
C LYS A 16 7.98 2.80 5.97
N LYS A 17 7.61 1.93 6.89
CA LYS A 17 8.43 0.77 7.24
C LYS A 17 8.55 -0.18 6.03
N ALA A 18 7.46 -0.41 5.32
CA ALA A 18 7.46 -1.24 4.13
C ALA A 18 8.36 -0.64 3.05
N ILE A 19 8.25 0.66 2.83
CA ILE A 19 9.08 1.37 1.86
C ILE A 19 10.56 1.25 2.23
N ASN A 20 10.89 1.43 3.51
CA ASN A 20 12.27 1.29 3.97
C ASN A 20 12.82 -0.11 3.75
N LYS A 21 12.01 -1.13 3.97
CA LYS A 21 12.42 -2.51 3.72
C LYS A 21 12.66 -2.76 2.24
N LEU A 22 11.80 -2.21 1.39
CA LEU A 22 11.98 -2.32 -0.06
C LEU A 22 13.27 -1.65 -0.51
N LEU A 23 13.59 -0.49 0.08
CA LEU A 23 14.83 0.23 -0.25
C LEU A 23 16.09 -0.56 0.13
N GLN A 24 15.98 -1.51 1.05
CA GLN A 24 17.10 -2.32 1.50
C GLN A 24 17.33 -3.57 0.63
N VAL A 25 16.45 -3.84 -0.30
CA VAL A 25 16.63 -4.96 -1.24
C VAL A 25 17.78 -4.60 -2.18
N LYS A 26 18.83 -5.39 -2.16
CA LYS A 26 20.06 -5.05 -2.88
C LYS A 26 20.41 -5.97 -4.04
N GLU A 27 19.75 -7.09 -4.16
CA GLU A 27 20.18 -8.10 -5.14
C GLU A 27 19.67 -7.80 -6.54
N GLN A 28 18.37 -7.88 -6.74
CA GLN A 28 17.78 -7.65 -8.05
C GLN A 28 16.54 -6.80 -7.89
N PRO A 29 16.24 -5.98 -8.91
CA PRO A 29 14.97 -5.26 -8.88
C PRO A 29 13.80 -6.23 -8.73
N ILE A 30 12.81 -5.83 -7.96
CA ILE A 30 11.61 -6.64 -7.75
C ILE A 30 10.69 -6.42 -8.95
N ILE A 31 10.25 -7.51 -9.56
CA ILE A 31 9.28 -7.47 -10.67
C ILE A 31 7.96 -7.93 -10.08
N SER A 32 7.28 -7.04 -9.40
CA SER A 32 6.09 -7.41 -8.66
C SER A 32 5.30 -6.17 -8.29
N ASP A 33 4.00 -6.32 -8.24
CA ASP A 33 3.16 -5.32 -7.60
C ASP A 33 3.31 -5.45 -6.08
N ILE A 34 2.97 -4.41 -5.37
CA ILE A 34 2.97 -4.40 -3.92
C ILE A 34 1.52 -4.45 -3.44
N TYR A 35 1.21 -5.41 -2.59
CA TYR A 35 -0.15 -5.66 -2.15
C TYR A 35 -0.37 -5.14 -0.75
N LEU A 36 -1.50 -4.44 -0.57
CA LEU A 36 -1.95 -3.93 0.71
C LEU A 36 -3.23 -4.67 1.07
N GLN A 37 -3.17 -5.50 2.09
CA GLN A 37 -4.29 -6.34 2.51
C GLN A 37 -4.97 -5.74 3.73
N VAL A 38 -6.29 -5.69 3.71
CA VAL A 38 -7.08 -5.28 4.88
C VAL A 38 -8.07 -6.39 5.20
N THR A 39 -8.27 -6.65 6.49
CA THR A 39 -9.16 -7.71 6.93
C THR A 39 -10.13 -7.24 8.01
N ALA A 40 -11.24 -7.95 8.15
CA ALA A 40 -12.22 -7.66 9.19
C ALA A 40 -11.69 -7.97 10.60
N ALA A 41 -10.56 -8.67 10.70
CA ALA A 41 -9.87 -8.85 11.98
C ALA A 41 -9.03 -7.63 12.35
N GLY A 42 -9.04 -6.61 11.52
CA GLY A 42 -8.32 -5.37 11.78
C GLY A 42 -6.89 -5.36 11.28
N GLU A 43 -6.48 -6.37 10.52
CA GLU A 43 -5.09 -6.45 10.07
C GLU A 43 -4.86 -5.64 8.80
N PHE A 44 -3.74 -4.95 8.78
CA PHE A 44 -3.20 -4.27 7.61
C PHE A 44 -1.83 -4.86 7.32
N VAL A 45 -1.65 -5.42 6.12
CA VAL A 45 -0.40 -6.11 5.76
C VAL A 45 0.08 -5.62 4.39
N VAL A 46 1.39 -5.42 4.27
CA VAL A 46 2.03 -5.07 2.99
C VAL A 46 2.94 -6.22 2.60
N TYR A 47 2.78 -6.75 1.40
CA TYR A 47 3.56 -7.90 0.94
C TYR A 47 3.73 -7.87 -0.58
N ASP A 48 4.58 -8.77 -1.13
CA ASP A 48 4.84 -8.88 -2.57
C ASP A 48 4.21 -10.16 -3.14
N ASP A 49 4.46 -10.43 -4.42
CA ASP A 49 3.94 -11.64 -5.10
C ASP A 49 4.42 -12.94 -4.48
N ASN A 50 5.52 -12.91 -3.76
CA ASN A 50 6.09 -14.09 -3.11
C ASN A 50 5.62 -14.22 -1.67
N ASP A 51 4.61 -13.46 -1.28
CA ASP A 51 4.10 -13.43 0.09
C ASP A 51 5.14 -12.95 1.10
N GLN A 52 6.17 -12.25 0.64
CA GLN A 52 7.13 -11.66 1.55
C GLN A 52 6.50 -10.43 2.20
N GLU A 53 6.34 -10.47 3.49
CA GLU A 53 5.71 -9.42 4.25
C GLU A 53 6.70 -8.30 4.58
N PHE A 54 6.33 -7.07 4.26
CA PHE A 54 7.17 -5.90 4.54
C PHE A 54 6.70 -5.12 5.76
N ALA A 55 5.42 -5.19 6.08
CA ALA A 55 4.88 -4.53 7.26
C ALA A 55 3.55 -5.15 7.64
N ARG A 56 3.21 -5.04 8.93
CA ARG A 56 1.93 -5.52 9.46
C ARG A 56 1.54 -4.65 10.64
N ALA A 57 0.25 -4.34 10.73
CA ALA A 57 -0.29 -3.58 11.85
C ALA A 57 -1.72 -4.04 12.12
N THR A 58 -2.18 -3.81 13.35
CA THR A 58 -3.57 -4.08 13.71
C THR A 58 -4.26 -2.75 13.94
N ILE A 59 -5.37 -2.55 13.24
CA ILE A 59 -6.16 -1.32 13.30
C ILE A 59 -7.47 -1.64 14.01
N THR A 60 -7.59 -1.21 15.26
CA THR A 60 -8.72 -1.60 16.10
C THR A 60 -10.06 -1.14 15.53
N GLU A 61 -10.10 0.00 14.87
CA GLU A 61 -11.34 0.52 14.28
C GLU A 61 -11.85 -0.33 13.13
N TRP A 62 -11.00 -1.17 12.57
CA TRP A 62 -11.40 -2.06 11.47
C TRP A 62 -11.94 -3.40 11.95
N VAL A 63 -11.74 -3.72 13.23
CA VAL A 63 -12.25 -4.98 13.80
C VAL A 63 -13.77 -4.95 13.74
N ASP A 64 -14.35 -6.01 13.19
CA ASP A 64 -15.81 -6.16 13.04
C ASP A 64 -16.47 -5.08 12.19
N CYS A 65 -15.69 -4.37 11.39
CA CYS A 65 -16.24 -3.42 10.43
C CYS A 65 -16.89 -4.18 9.28
N GLN A 66 -18.02 -3.67 8.79
CA GLN A 66 -18.66 -4.27 7.63
C GLN A 66 -17.70 -4.22 6.43
N GLU A 67 -17.69 -5.28 5.64
CA GLU A 67 -16.71 -5.41 4.57
C GLU A 67 -16.76 -4.27 3.56
N ASP A 68 -17.96 -3.88 3.12
CA ASP A 68 -18.09 -2.80 2.15
C ASP A 68 -17.62 -1.45 2.69
N VAL A 69 -17.86 -1.19 3.97
CA VAL A 69 -17.38 0.02 4.64
C VAL A 69 -15.87 -0.02 4.79
N LEU A 70 -15.35 -1.17 5.21
CA LEU A 70 -13.92 -1.37 5.38
C LEU A 70 -13.17 -1.14 4.06
N ILE A 71 -13.66 -1.71 2.98
CA ILE A 71 -13.04 -1.57 1.67
C ILE A 71 -13.05 -0.12 1.22
N LYS A 72 -14.18 0.56 1.33
CA LYS A 72 -14.31 1.94 0.90
C LYS A 72 -13.39 2.86 1.69
N GLU A 73 -13.42 2.74 3.00
CA GLU A 73 -12.62 3.60 3.88
C GLU A 73 -11.14 3.36 3.69
N SER A 74 -10.73 2.09 3.62
CA SER A 74 -9.32 1.75 3.44
C SER A 74 -8.83 2.18 2.07
N GLN A 75 -9.63 2.02 1.03
CA GLN A 75 -9.25 2.42 -0.32
C GLN A 75 -8.97 3.92 -0.37
N GLU A 76 -9.88 4.73 0.17
CA GLU A 76 -9.70 6.19 0.19
C GLU A 76 -8.48 6.60 0.99
N LEU A 77 -8.31 6.03 2.17
CA LEU A 77 -7.20 6.38 3.05
C LEU A 77 -5.86 5.98 2.45
N LEU A 78 -5.76 4.75 1.97
CA LEU A 78 -4.50 4.24 1.45
C LEU A 78 -4.10 4.95 0.16
N THR A 79 -5.06 5.25 -0.70
CA THR A 79 -4.78 6.04 -1.92
C THR A 79 -4.20 7.39 -1.54
N LYS A 80 -4.78 8.05 -0.55
CA LYS A 80 -4.32 9.35 -0.09
C LYS A 80 -2.90 9.26 0.48
N LEU A 81 -2.63 8.26 1.31
CA LEU A 81 -1.32 8.08 1.91
C LEU A 81 -0.25 7.73 0.88
N LEU A 82 -0.58 6.88 -0.09
CA LEU A 82 0.35 6.53 -1.15
C LEU A 82 0.69 7.74 -2.03
N ASN A 83 -0.30 8.54 -2.37
CA ASN A 83 -0.06 9.77 -3.13
C ASN A 83 0.82 10.73 -2.36
N LYS A 84 0.61 10.84 -1.05
CA LYS A 84 1.43 11.69 -0.19
C LYS A 84 2.89 11.23 -0.20
N GLN A 85 3.12 9.93 -0.08
CA GLN A 85 4.48 9.38 -0.12
C GLN A 85 5.12 9.59 -1.49
N ASN A 86 4.34 9.41 -2.55
CA ASN A 86 4.85 9.62 -3.91
C ASN A 86 5.26 11.09 -4.13
N GLU A 87 4.45 12.02 -3.65
CA GLU A 87 4.76 13.45 -3.78
C GLU A 87 6.03 13.84 -3.03
N SER A 88 6.34 13.13 -1.95
CA SER A 88 7.56 13.38 -1.19
C SER A 88 8.81 12.78 -1.83
N GLY A 89 8.64 12.02 -2.91
CA GLY A 89 9.75 11.36 -3.59
C GLY A 89 10.14 10.03 -2.99
N ALA A 90 9.35 9.50 -2.05
CA ALA A 90 9.70 8.27 -1.34
C ALA A 90 9.84 7.07 -2.27
N PHE A 91 9.13 7.06 -3.40
CA PHE A 91 9.14 5.93 -4.31
C PHE A 91 10.19 6.01 -5.41
N ASN A 92 10.92 7.13 -5.51
CA ASN A 92 11.85 7.34 -6.62
C ASN A 92 13.01 6.37 -6.65
N GLN A 93 13.39 5.83 -5.51
CA GLN A 93 14.54 4.94 -5.39
C GLN A 93 14.17 3.49 -5.08
N LEU A 94 12.90 3.16 -5.18
CA LEU A 94 12.48 1.79 -4.91
C LEU A 94 13.03 0.84 -5.98
N PRO A 95 13.53 -0.35 -5.57
CA PRO A 95 14.07 -1.34 -6.49
C PRO A 95 12.98 -2.15 -7.16
N LEU A 96 11.99 -1.47 -7.70
CA LEU A 96 10.86 -2.08 -8.39
C LEU A 96 10.93 -1.71 -9.86
N LEU A 97 10.77 -2.68 -10.72
CA LEU A 97 10.74 -2.42 -12.15
C LEU A 97 9.38 -1.88 -12.54
N LYS A 98 9.38 -0.78 -13.25
CA LYS A 98 8.14 -0.18 -13.75
C LYS A 98 7.70 -0.87 -15.02
N PRO A 99 6.41 -0.97 -15.27
CA PRO A 99 5.33 -0.49 -14.41
C PRO A 99 5.09 -1.43 -13.22
N TYR A 100 4.68 -0.86 -12.11
CA TYR A 100 4.20 -1.64 -10.97
C TYR A 100 3.07 -0.87 -10.30
N SER A 101 2.26 -1.57 -9.50
CA SER A 101 1.12 -0.96 -8.82
C SER A 101 1.12 -1.27 -7.34
N PHE A 102 0.53 -0.38 -6.57
CA PHE A 102 0.12 -0.67 -5.20
C PHE A 102 -1.34 -1.09 -5.28
N VAL A 103 -1.63 -2.31 -4.86
CA VAL A 103 -2.92 -2.96 -5.07
C VAL A 103 -3.58 -3.28 -3.74
N LEU A 104 -4.84 -2.88 -3.59
CA LEU A 104 -5.63 -3.23 -2.41
C LEU A 104 -6.24 -4.60 -2.62
N VAL A 105 -6.08 -5.49 -1.64
CA VAL A 105 -6.64 -6.85 -1.68
C VAL A 105 -7.42 -7.14 -0.40
N ASP A 106 -8.32 -8.12 -0.46
CA ASP A 106 -9.13 -8.54 0.68
C ASP A 106 -8.45 -9.67 1.46
N GLU A 107 -9.19 -10.26 2.40
CA GLU A 107 -8.68 -11.36 3.24
C GLU A 107 -8.24 -12.56 2.42
N GLU A 108 -8.85 -12.78 1.28
CA GLU A 108 -8.55 -13.92 0.43
C GLU A 108 -7.50 -13.58 -0.63
N LYS A 109 -6.91 -12.39 -0.51
CA LYS A 109 -5.89 -11.88 -1.44
C LYS A 109 -6.44 -11.63 -2.84
N GLU A 110 -7.75 -11.42 -2.93
CA GLU A 110 -8.35 -11.03 -4.20
C GLU A 110 -8.23 -9.52 -4.39
N THR A 111 -7.92 -9.13 -5.61
CA THR A 111 -7.73 -7.72 -5.96
C THR A 111 -9.05 -6.95 -5.84
N ILE A 112 -9.02 -5.88 -5.06
CA ILE A 112 -10.15 -4.97 -4.92
C ILE A 112 -9.97 -3.78 -5.86
N ALA A 113 -8.79 -3.15 -5.85
CA ALA A 113 -8.54 -1.96 -6.65
C ALA A 113 -7.05 -1.68 -6.76
N ASP A 114 -6.65 -1.06 -7.86
CA ASP A 114 -5.32 -0.48 -7.99
C ASP A 114 -5.35 0.89 -7.32
N LEU A 115 -4.47 1.09 -6.36
CA LEU A 115 -4.44 2.34 -5.59
C LEU A 115 -3.53 3.38 -6.22
N LEU A 116 -2.41 2.94 -6.79
CA LEU A 116 -1.45 3.83 -7.42
C LEU A 116 -0.64 3.03 -8.42
N LEU A 117 -0.59 3.50 -9.66
CA LEU A 117 0.23 2.90 -10.71
C LEU A 117 1.49 3.73 -10.89
N MET A 118 2.63 3.08 -10.83
CA MET A 118 3.93 3.68 -11.09
C MET A 118 4.40 3.24 -12.46
N ASP A 119 4.38 4.16 -13.41
CA ASP A 119 4.65 3.88 -14.82
C ASP A 119 5.58 4.94 -15.39
N ASP A 120 6.61 4.50 -16.07
CA ASP A 120 7.55 5.43 -16.72
C ASP A 120 6.88 6.27 -17.80
N ASP A 121 5.90 5.70 -18.47
CA ASP A 121 5.18 6.41 -19.54
C ASP A 121 4.42 7.62 -19.03
N THR A 122 4.13 7.66 -17.75
CA THR A 122 3.45 8.79 -17.14
C THR A 122 4.21 10.09 -17.36
N MET A 123 5.52 10.00 -17.37
CA MET A 123 6.37 11.18 -17.56
C MET A 123 6.22 11.77 -18.95
N LEU A 124 6.01 10.93 -19.93
CA LEU A 124 5.83 11.40 -21.29
C LEU A 124 4.53 12.15 -21.46
N LEU A 125 3.51 11.70 -20.76
CA LEU A 125 2.20 12.33 -20.82
C LEU A 125 2.19 13.69 -20.18
N SER A 126 3.03 13.90 -19.20
CA SER A 126 3.07 15.16 -18.47
C SER A 126 3.57 16.31 -19.32
N GLU A 127 4.16 16.03 -20.45
CA GLU A 127 4.65 17.06 -21.36
C GLU A 127 3.55 17.62 -22.25
N GLY A 128 2.48 16.88 -22.39
CA GLY A 128 1.39 17.23 -23.28
C GLY A 128 0.64 18.47 -22.90
#